data_59401fc410ad42e3165124e52dd8c16e
#
_entry.id   59401fc410ad42e3165124e52dd8c16e
#
_cell.length_a   1.000
_cell.length_b   1.000
_cell.length_c   1.000
_cell.angle_alpha   90.00
_cell.angle_beta   90.00
_cell.angle_gamma   90.00
#
_symmetry.space_group_name_H-M   'P 1'
#
loop_
_entity.id
_entity.type
_entity.pdbx_description
1 polymer ?
#
loop_
_entity_poly.entity_id
_entity_poly.type
_entity_poly.pdbx_seq_one_letter_code
_entity_poly.pdbx_strand_id
1 'polypeptide(L)'
;MQTLPQTLPETPMDYAVRMTESIMIRRPLLLDEWHYEVGVALSAIKQVYLKTQDQRYFDYIKRNMDEFILPDGSIKTYFLDDYNLDQINQGKTLFFLYEATGNETYKKAAYLLRKQLATQPRTSDGAF
;
A
#
# COMPACT_ATOMS: atom_id res chain seq x y z
N MET A 1 -37.42 -31.34 -12.67
CA MET A 1 -37.38 -29.91 -12.28
C MET A 1 -35.97 -29.57 -11.77
N GLN A 2 -35.31 -28.66 -12.41
CA GLN A 2 -34.00 -28.22 -11.94
C GLN A 2 -34.16 -27.28 -10.76
N THR A 3 -33.51 -27.62 -9.65
CA THR A 3 -33.34 -26.72 -8.53
C THR A 3 -32.25 -25.71 -8.89
N LEU A 4 -32.55 -24.40 -8.78
CA LEU A 4 -31.56 -23.38 -8.91
C LEU A 4 -30.52 -23.55 -7.80
N PRO A 5 -29.22 -23.39 -8.12
CA PRO A 5 -28.21 -23.46 -7.07
C PRO A 5 -28.49 -22.36 -6.03
N GLN A 6 -28.49 -22.74 -4.78
CA GLN A 6 -28.62 -21.78 -3.69
C GLN A 6 -27.37 -20.91 -3.66
N THR A 7 -27.59 -19.61 -3.79
CA THR A 7 -26.51 -18.65 -3.61
C THR A 7 -26.17 -18.57 -2.12
N LEU A 8 -24.95 -18.94 -1.77
CA LEU A 8 -24.47 -18.74 -0.40
C LEU A 8 -24.41 -17.24 -0.10
N PRO A 9 -24.72 -16.82 1.13
CA PRO A 9 -24.56 -15.43 1.52
C PRO A 9 -23.10 -14.98 1.29
N GLU A 10 -22.91 -13.78 0.76
CA GLU A 10 -21.58 -13.23 0.60
C GLU A 10 -20.97 -12.94 1.96
N THR A 11 -19.71 -13.35 2.13
CA THR A 11 -18.92 -13.05 3.32
C THR A 11 -18.28 -11.67 3.19
N PRO A 12 -17.81 -11.07 4.30
CA PRO A 12 -17.02 -9.83 4.21
C PRO A 12 -15.82 -9.96 3.27
N MET A 13 -15.18 -11.13 3.22
CA MET A 13 -14.07 -11.36 2.30
C MET A 13 -14.53 -11.36 0.83
N ASP A 14 -15.71 -11.87 0.53
CA ASP A 14 -16.25 -11.84 -0.83
C ASP A 14 -16.43 -10.38 -1.31
N TYR A 15 -16.94 -9.50 -0.45
CA TYR A 15 -17.05 -8.09 -0.75
C TYR A 15 -15.68 -7.44 -0.94
N ALA A 16 -14.71 -7.79 -0.11
CA ALA A 16 -13.35 -7.25 -0.22
C ALA A 16 -12.69 -7.67 -1.53
N VAL A 17 -12.86 -8.92 -1.95
CA VAL A 17 -12.37 -9.42 -3.25
C VAL A 17 -13.03 -8.66 -4.40
N ARG A 18 -14.34 -8.50 -4.37
CA ARG A 18 -15.05 -7.77 -5.43
C ARG A 18 -14.62 -6.31 -5.51
N MET A 19 -14.44 -5.66 -4.37
CA MET A 19 -13.96 -4.28 -4.33
C MET A 19 -12.53 -4.17 -4.89
N THR A 20 -11.66 -5.10 -4.52
CA THR A 20 -10.28 -5.15 -5.02
C THR A 20 -10.26 -5.33 -6.53
N GLU A 21 -11.01 -6.30 -7.05
CA GLU A 21 -11.11 -6.54 -8.50
C GLU A 21 -11.62 -5.29 -9.23
N SER A 22 -12.63 -4.64 -8.67
CA SER A 22 -13.21 -3.43 -9.24
C SER A 22 -12.18 -2.29 -9.29
N ILE A 23 -11.42 -2.10 -8.22
CA ILE A 23 -10.36 -1.07 -8.15
C ILE A 23 -9.28 -1.36 -9.19
N MET A 24 -8.82 -2.60 -9.28
CA MET A 24 -7.76 -2.99 -10.22
C MET A 24 -8.15 -2.75 -11.68
N ILE A 25 -9.41 -3.00 -12.01
CA ILE A 25 -9.92 -2.78 -13.37
C ILE A 25 -10.02 -1.28 -13.67
N ARG A 26 -10.59 -0.52 -12.74
CA ARG A 26 -10.85 0.92 -12.95
C ARG A 26 -9.60 1.76 -12.79
N ARG A 27 -8.65 1.32 -11.98
CA ARG A 27 -7.45 2.06 -11.64
C ARG A 27 -6.23 1.15 -11.68
N PRO A 28 -5.65 0.90 -12.87
CA PRO A 28 -4.38 0.16 -12.96
C PRO A 28 -3.28 0.77 -12.10
N LEU A 29 -3.30 2.09 -11.96
CA LEU A 29 -2.52 2.84 -10.97
C LEU A 29 -3.47 3.68 -10.14
N LEU A 30 -3.29 3.66 -8.82
CA LEU A 30 -4.21 4.32 -7.88
C LEU A 30 -4.13 5.83 -7.98
N LEU A 31 -2.95 6.39 -7.78
CA LEU A 31 -2.70 7.83 -7.81
C LEU A 31 -1.32 8.09 -8.40
N ASP A 32 -1.11 9.33 -8.83
CA ASP A 32 0.17 9.82 -9.34
C ASP A 32 0.99 10.58 -8.29
N GLU A 33 0.50 10.66 -7.06
CA GLU A 33 1.17 11.30 -5.95
C GLU A 33 1.36 10.34 -4.77
N TRP A 34 2.47 10.48 -4.07
CA TRP A 34 2.74 9.74 -2.84
C TRP A 34 1.90 10.32 -1.70
N HIS A 35 0.76 9.69 -1.46
CA HIS A 35 -0.24 10.18 -0.51
C HIS A 35 -0.81 9.01 0.30
N TYR A 36 -1.32 9.31 1.52
CA TYR A 36 -1.83 8.26 2.42
C TYR A 36 -2.91 7.39 1.77
N GLU A 37 -3.68 7.93 0.85
CA GLU A 37 -4.75 7.17 0.19
C GLU A 37 -4.21 5.94 -0.56
N VAL A 38 -3.04 6.06 -1.18
CA VAL A 38 -2.36 4.92 -1.79
C VAL A 38 -2.03 3.89 -0.72
N GLY A 39 -1.46 4.33 0.40
CA GLY A 39 -1.11 3.44 1.51
C GLY A 39 -2.31 2.72 2.10
N VAL A 40 -3.42 3.42 2.29
CA VAL A 40 -4.65 2.84 2.83
C VAL A 40 -5.21 1.78 1.87
N ALA A 41 -5.34 2.12 0.58
CA ALA A 41 -5.86 1.20 -0.42
C ALA A 41 -4.97 -0.04 -0.56
N LEU A 42 -3.66 0.14 -0.64
CA LEU A 42 -2.73 -1.00 -0.78
C LEU A 42 -2.69 -1.85 0.49
N SER A 43 -2.85 -1.25 1.68
CA SER A 43 -2.94 -2.01 2.93
C SER A 43 -4.18 -2.90 2.95
N ALA A 44 -5.31 -2.41 2.46
CA ALA A 44 -6.54 -3.19 2.34
C ALA A 44 -6.36 -4.35 1.34
N ILE A 45 -5.78 -4.08 0.18
CA ILE A 45 -5.52 -5.10 -0.83
C ILE A 45 -4.53 -6.14 -0.31
N LYS A 46 -3.54 -5.72 0.48
CA LYS A 46 -2.62 -6.65 1.16
C LYS A 46 -3.37 -7.65 2.02
N GLN A 47 -4.37 -7.21 2.79
CA GLN A 47 -5.16 -8.11 3.61
C GLN A 47 -5.92 -9.13 2.75
N VAL A 48 -6.45 -8.72 1.62
CA VAL A 48 -7.10 -9.63 0.66
C VAL A 48 -6.08 -10.63 0.10
N TYR A 49 -4.88 -10.16 -0.26
CA TYR A 49 -3.80 -11.05 -0.71
C TYR A 49 -3.45 -12.09 0.36
N LEU A 50 -3.29 -11.67 1.61
CA LEU A 50 -2.91 -12.60 2.69
C LEU A 50 -3.96 -13.69 2.90
N LYS A 51 -5.23 -13.41 2.66
CA LYS A 51 -6.32 -14.38 2.80
C LYS A 51 -6.50 -15.27 1.58
N THR A 52 -6.32 -14.73 0.38
CA THR A 52 -6.60 -15.45 -0.87
C THR A 52 -5.36 -16.09 -1.48
N GLN A 53 -4.17 -15.55 -1.19
CA GLN A 53 -2.89 -15.92 -1.83
C GLN A 53 -2.93 -15.76 -3.35
N ASP A 54 -3.80 -14.89 -3.86
CA ASP A 54 -3.90 -14.60 -5.28
C ASP A 54 -2.79 -13.63 -5.68
N GLN A 55 -1.84 -14.12 -6.49
CA GLN A 55 -0.65 -13.36 -6.89
C GLN A 55 -0.99 -12.06 -7.61
N ARG A 56 -2.14 -11.96 -8.26
CA ARG A 56 -2.54 -10.74 -8.97
C ARG A 56 -2.64 -9.55 -8.02
N TYR A 57 -3.06 -9.76 -6.79
CA TYR A 57 -3.17 -8.70 -5.79
C TYR A 57 -1.79 -8.23 -5.33
N PHE A 58 -0.87 -9.16 -5.13
CA PHE A 58 0.52 -8.82 -4.83
C PHE A 58 1.15 -8.00 -5.97
N ASP A 59 0.96 -8.45 -7.21
CA ASP A 59 1.52 -7.78 -8.38
C ASP A 59 0.96 -6.35 -8.52
N TYR A 60 -0.31 -6.16 -8.19
CA TYR A 60 -0.93 -4.84 -8.21
C TYR A 60 -0.32 -3.92 -7.15
N ILE A 61 -0.13 -4.43 -5.92
CA ILE A 61 0.52 -3.68 -4.84
C ILE A 61 1.93 -3.25 -5.29
N LYS A 62 2.70 -4.20 -5.80
CA LYS A 62 4.07 -3.96 -6.24
C LYS A 62 4.13 -2.94 -7.37
N ARG A 63 3.26 -3.06 -8.35
CA ARG A 63 3.18 -2.12 -9.48
C ARG A 63 2.93 -0.69 -9.01
N ASN A 64 1.99 -0.50 -8.10
CA ASN A 64 1.67 0.81 -7.57
C ASN A 64 2.82 1.41 -6.77
N MET A 65 3.52 0.61 -5.99
CA MET A 65 4.69 1.09 -5.25
C MET A 65 5.88 1.36 -6.16
N ASP A 66 6.13 0.49 -7.14
CA ASP A 66 7.26 0.65 -8.08
C ASP A 66 7.14 1.94 -8.91
N GLU A 67 5.92 2.43 -9.11
CA GLU A 67 5.70 3.69 -9.81
C GLU A 67 6.35 4.87 -9.08
N PHE A 68 6.48 4.80 -7.76
CA PHE A 68 7.04 5.87 -6.94
C PHE A 68 8.49 5.66 -6.55
N ILE A 69 8.97 4.41 -6.48
CA ILE A 69 10.27 4.10 -5.91
C ILE A 69 11.34 4.10 -6.99
N LEU A 70 12.33 4.97 -6.83
CA LEU A 70 13.46 5.05 -7.76
C LEU A 70 14.56 4.07 -7.34
N PRO A 71 15.48 3.71 -8.27
CA PRO A 71 16.54 2.73 -7.98
C PRO A 71 17.43 3.07 -6.79
N ASP A 72 17.58 4.36 -6.47
CA ASP A 72 18.38 4.81 -5.32
C ASP A 72 17.59 4.81 -4.01
N GLY A 73 16.32 4.40 -4.03
CA GLY A 73 15.45 4.39 -2.86
C GLY A 73 14.72 5.71 -2.63
N SER A 74 14.91 6.71 -3.47
CA SER A 74 14.13 7.95 -3.38
C SER A 74 12.69 7.69 -3.84
N ILE A 75 11.78 8.55 -3.42
CA ILE A 75 10.34 8.40 -3.65
C ILE A 75 9.85 9.61 -4.43
N LYS A 76 9.23 9.37 -5.59
CA LYS A 76 8.63 10.43 -6.40
C LYS A 76 7.55 11.15 -5.61
N THR A 77 7.48 12.46 -5.76
CA THR A 77 6.49 13.34 -5.13
C THR A 77 6.55 13.39 -3.60
N TYR A 78 7.60 12.81 -3.01
CA TYR A 78 7.84 12.85 -1.57
C TYR A 78 9.01 13.79 -1.26
N PHE A 79 8.78 14.71 -0.32
CA PHE A 79 9.81 15.66 0.14
C PHE A 79 9.88 15.62 1.66
N LEU A 80 10.99 15.11 2.19
CA LEU A 80 11.18 14.94 3.63
C LEU A 80 11.00 16.25 4.39
N ASP A 81 11.50 17.35 3.81
CA ASP A 81 11.50 18.66 4.46
C ASP A 81 10.11 19.28 4.57
N ASP A 82 9.10 18.72 3.89
CA ASP A 82 7.71 19.12 4.05
C ASP A 82 7.13 18.63 5.39
N TYR A 83 7.75 17.61 5.98
CA TYR A 83 7.33 17.00 7.24
C TYR A 83 5.83 16.65 7.25
N ASN A 84 5.32 16.17 6.12
CA ASN A 84 3.93 15.81 5.97
C ASN A 84 3.70 14.38 6.46
N LEU A 85 2.99 14.24 7.59
CA LEU A 85 2.70 12.94 8.19
C LEU A 85 1.77 12.08 7.33
N ASP A 86 1.00 12.67 6.42
CA ASP A 86 0.14 11.94 5.50
C ASP A 86 0.94 11.11 4.49
N GLN A 87 2.24 11.30 4.41
CA GLN A 87 3.10 10.59 3.47
C GLN A 87 3.85 9.41 4.09
N ILE A 88 3.60 9.07 5.35
CA ILE A 88 4.35 8.05 6.10
C ILE A 88 3.68 6.66 6.04
N ASN A 89 2.36 6.60 5.93
CA ASN A 89 1.60 5.35 6.06
C ASN A 89 2.06 4.26 5.07
N GLN A 90 2.50 4.64 3.89
CA GLN A 90 2.93 3.71 2.84
C GLN A 90 4.21 2.95 3.20
N GLY A 91 4.92 3.37 4.24
CA GLY A 91 6.10 2.66 4.73
C GLY A 91 5.82 1.21 5.10
N LYS A 92 4.62 0.92 5.59
CA LYS A 92 4.20 -0.46 5.90
C LYS A 92 4.22 -1.34 4.66
N THR A 93 3.74 -0.82 3.54
CA THR A 93 3.73 -1.54 2.26
C THR A 93 5.15 -1.74 1.74
N LEU A 94 6.04 -0.78 1.94
CA LEU A 94 7.45 -0.91 1.57
C LEU A 94 8.13 -2.05 2.34
N PHE A 95 7.91 -2.16 3.63
CA PHE A 95 8.45 -3.26 4.43
C PHE A 95 7.87 -4.61 3.97
N PHE A 96 6.58 -4.66 3.70
CA PHE A 96 5.94 -5.86 3.17
C PHE A 96 6.60 -6.31 1.87
N LEU A 97 6.83 -5.40 0.93
CA LEU A 97 7.47 -5.71 -0.35
C LEU A 97 8.94 -6.11 -0.14
N TYR A 98 9.64 -5.47 0.78
CA TYR A 98 11.02 -5.86 1.09
C TYR A 98 11.08 -7.29 1.63
N GLU A 99 10.22 -7.64 2.56
CA GLU A 99 10.18 -9.00 3.12
C GLU A 99 9.83 -10.04 2.07
N ALA A 100 8.93 -9.70 1.14
CA ALA A 100 8.48 -10.62 0.10
C ALA A 100 9.48 -10.80 -1.03
N THR A 101 10.23 -9.73 -1.40
CA THR A 101 11.10 -9.74 -2.58
C THR A 101 12.59 -9.73 -2.26
N GLY A 102 12.98 -9.29 -1.06
CA GLY A 102 14.38 -9.09 -0.70
C GLY A 102 15.04 -7.89 -1.40
N ASN A 103 14.28 -7.07 -2.10
CA ASN A 103 14.82 -5.92 -2.82
C ASN A 103 15.13 -4.78 -1.87
N GLU A 104 16.42 -4.48 -1.70
CA GLU A 104 16.94 -3.45 -0.78
C GLU A 104 16.40 -2.05 -1.10
N THR A 105 15.97 -1.79 -2.32
CA THR A 105 15.42 -0.49 -2.72
C THR A 105 14.18 -0.13 -1.88
N TYR A 106 13.33 -1.10 -1.58
CA TYR A 106 12.16 -0.90 -0.72
C TYR A 106 12.56 -0.54 0.70
N LYS A 107 13.59 -1.19 1.22
CA LYS A 107 14.12 -0.91 2.55
C LYS A 107 14.70 0.50 2.64
N LYS A 108 15.44 0.93 1.62
CA LYS A 108 15.98 2.29 1.55
C LYS A 108 14.87 3.34 1.55
N ALA A 109 13.82 3.12 0.77
CA ALA A 109 12.66 4.01 0.74
C ALA A 109 11.96 4.06 2.11
N ALA A 110 11.77 2.91 2.75
CA ALA A 110 11.17 2.85 4.09
C ALA A 110 12.01 3.61 5.12
N TYR A 111 13.32 3.50 5.06
CA TYR A 111 14.21 4.23 5.96
C TYR A 111 14.20 5.74 5.71
N LEU A 112 13.97 6.17 4.48
CA LEU A 112 13.78 7.59 4.18
C LEU A 112 12.56 8.15 4.93
N LEU A 113 11.45 7.40 4.94
CA LEU A 113 10.26 7.78 5.70
C LEU A 113 10.54 7.76 7.22
N ARG A 114 11.26 6.75 7.68
CA ARG A 114 11.66 6.67 9.10
C ARG A 114 12.53 7.86 9.50
N LYS A 115 13.39 8.32 8.62
CA LYS A 115 14.23 9.51 8.88
C LYS A 115 13.37 10.76 9.11
N GLN A 116 12.28 10.92 8.35
CA GLN A 116 11.34 12.00 8.61
C GLN A 116 10.81 11.94 10.03
N LEU A 117 10.35 10.76 10.48
CA LEU A 117 9.81 10.61 11.83
C LEU A 117 10.84 10.93 12.90
N ALA A 118 12.10 10.59 12.68
CA ALA A 118 13.18 10.89 13.62
C ALA A 118 13.42 12.40 13.78
N THR A 119 13.16 13.17 12.72
CA THR A 119 13.40 14.62 12.71
C THR A 119 12.10 15.42 12.66
N GLN A 120 10.94 14.76 12.76
CA GLN A 120 9.63 15.41 12.72
C GLN A 120 9.53 16.49 13.79
N PRO A 121 9.11 17.73 13.45
CA PRO A 121 8.87 18.76 14.44
C PRO A 121 7.85 18.30 15.49
N ARG A 122 8.13 18.63 16.74
CA ARG A 122 7.28 18.25 17.89
C ARG A 122 6.91 19.46 18.69
N THR A 123 5.79 19.36 19.41
CA THR A 123 5.41 20.36 20.42
C THR A 123 6.37 20.28 21.61
N SER A 124 6.31 21.29 22.51
CA SER A 124 7.18 21.33 23.68
C SER A 124 7.02 20.12 24.62
N ASP A 125 5.87 19.45 24.58
CA ASP A 125 5.60 18.23 25.37
C ASP A 125 5.91 16.95 24.60
N GLY A 126 6.49 17.04 23.40
CA GLY A 126 6.94 15.90 22.63
C GLY A 126 5.93 15.30 21.66
N ALA A 127 4.76 15.90 21.50
CA ALA A 127 3.76 15.45 20.53
C ALA A 127 4.14 15.87 19.10
N PHE A 128 3.63 15.09 18.14
CA PHE A 128 3.75 15.44 16.71
C PHE A 128 2.85 16.60 16.32
#